data_81ca3c8e11a647ababbbd6fdef18d2ef
#
_entry.id   81ca3c8e11a647ababbbd6fdef18d2ef
#
_cell.length_a   1.000
_cell.length_b   1.000
_cell.length_c   1.000
_cell.angle_alpha   90.00
_cell.angle_beta   90.00
_cell.angle_gamma   90.00
#
_symmetry.space_group_name_H-M   'P 1'
#
loop_
_entity.id
_entity.type
_entity.pdbx_description
1 polymer ?
#
loop_
_entity_poly.entity_id
_entity_poly.type
_entity_poly.pdbx_seq_one_letter_code
_entity_poly.pdbx_strand_id
1 'polypeptide(L)'
;MYDHSWNNGLLQETHRRITNPIPSLQKKGKWFVWDQKCEESFNKLKELLTTAPILKIAYLNKDFVVCTDACNEGLGGVITKEGHIIAYESRKLKTCENNYATYDLELAAIIHALKMWHHYLIGKRFLLMCDNISLKYLFDQ
;
A
#
# COMPACT_ATOMS: atom_id res chain seq x y z
N MET A 1 -24.69 9.97 -6.51
CA MET A 1 -24.44 9.65 -5.10
C MET A 1 -24.38 8.13 -4.97
N TYR A 2 -23.21 7.54 -5.19
CA TYR A 2 -23.03 6.09 -5.10
C TYR A 2 -22.46 5.77 -3.72
N ASP A 3 -23.20 4.96 -3.01
CA ASP A 3 -22.93 4.51 -1.65
C ASP A 3 -21.68 3.58 -1.64
N HIS A 4 -20.54 4.13 -1.25
CA HIS A 4 -19.27 3.39 -1.14
C HIS A 4 -19.15 2.53 0.14
N SER A 5 -20.18 2.52 1.00
CA SER A 5 -20.10 1.86 2.29
C SER A 5 -20.20 0.32 2.21
N TRP A 6 -20.87 -0.21 1.19
CA TRP A 6 -21.14 -1.64 1.08
C TRP A 6 -19.97 -2.49 0.59
N ASN A 7 -19.13 -1.96 -0.28
CA ASN A 7 -18.00 -2.72 -0.82
C ASN A 7 -16.80 -2.79 0.14
N ASN A 8 -16.61 -1.79 1.00
CA ASN A 8 -15.49 -1.77 1.93
C ASN A 8 -15.66 -2.78 3.08
N GLY A 9 -16.88 -3.03 3.54
CA GLY A 9 -17.16 -3.99 4.62
C GLY A 9 -16.88 -5.44 4.22
N LEU A 10 -17.34 -5.85 3.04
CA LEU A 10 -17.14 -7.22 2.55
C LEU A 10 -15.69 -7.51 2.20
N LEU A 11 -14.99 -6.56 1.59
CA LEU A 11 -13.57 -6.66 1.29
C LEU A 11 -12.72 -6.70 2.55
N GLN A 12 -13.04 -5.88 3.56
CA GLN A 12 -12.36 -5.91 4.84
C GLN A 12 -12.60 -7.21 5.62
N GLU A 13 -13.82 -7.74 5.58
CA GLU A 13 -14.15 -8.99 6.28
C GLU A 13 -13.51 -10.20 5.61
N THR A 14 -13.52 -10.25 4.29
CA THR A 14 -12.83 -11.28 3.52
C THR A 14 -11.32 -11.20 3.71
N HIS A 15 -10.77 -10.01 3.70
CA HIS A 15 -9.36 -9.77 3.96
C HIS A 15 -8.98 -10.20 5.39
N ARG A 16 -9.77 -9.86 6.41
CA ARG A 16 -9.55 -10.29 7.79
C ARG A 16 -9.58 -11.81 7.95
N ARG A 17 -10.51 -12.51 7.31
CA ARG A 17 -10.60 -13.98 7.38
C ARG A 17 -9.36 -14.66 6.79
N ILE A 18 -8.87 -14.14 5.68
CA ILE A 18 -7.70 -14.71 4.99
C ILE A 18 -6.40 -14.37 5.72
N THR A 19 -6.29 -13.18 6.31
CA THR A 19 -5.04 -12.71 6.93
C THR A 19 -4.91 -13.07 8.40
N ASN A 20 -6.00 -13.33 9.12
CA ASN A 20 -6.00 -13.56 10.58
C ASN A 20 -4.99 -14.59 11.10
N PRO A 21 -4.71 -15.71 10.44
CA PRO A 21 -3.72 -16.68 10.93
C PRO A 21 -2.33 -16.06 11.06
N ILE A 22 -1.92 -15.20 10.13
CA ILE A 22 -0.57 -14.61 10.09
C ILE A 22 -0.37 -13.55 11.18
N PRO A 23 -1.22 -12.52 11.36
CA PRO A 23 -1.10 -11.58 12.47
C PRO A 23 -1.22 -12.21 13.86
N SER A 24 -1.91 -13.35 13.97
CA SER A 24 -2.02 -14.06 15.24
C SER A 24 -0.68 -14.58 15.75
N LEU A 25 0.31 -14.79 14.86
CA LEU A 25 1.67 -15.20 15.20
C LEU A 25 2.47 -14.09 15.89
N GLN A 26 2.07 -12.84 15.73
CA GLN A 26 2.76 -11.68 16.31
C GLN A 26 2.25 -11.31 17.70
N LYS A 27 1.24 -12.02 18.23
CA LYS A 27 0.70 -11.75 19.57
C LYS A 27 1.70 -12.05 20.65
N LYS A 28 1.92 -11.07 21.55
CA LYS A 28 2.80 -11.19 22.72
C LYS A 28 2.45 -12.44 23.53
N GLY A 29 3.44 -13.29 23.82
CA GLY A 29 3.27 -14.50 24.62
C GLY A 29 2.91 -15.77 23.82
N LYS A 30 2.83 -15.72 22.51
CA LYS A 30 2.68 -16.91 21.66
C LYS A 30 4.01 -17.27 20.99
N TRP A 31 4.31 -18.56 20.94
CA TRP A 31 5.42 -19.07 20.15
C TRP A 31 5.10 -18.90 18.65
N PHE A 32 6.09 -18.52 17.88
CA PHE A 32 5.96 -18.46 16.44
C PHE A 32 5.95 -19.89 15.88
N VAL A 33 4.77 -20.34 15.50
CA VAL A 33 4.58 -21.65 14.85
C VAL A 33 3.89 -21.40 13.51
N TRP A 34 4.60 -21.69 12.42
CA TRP A 34 4.07 -21.62 11.07
C TRP A 34 3.32 -22.92 10.78
N ASP A 35 2.01 -22.90 10.92
CA ASP A 35 1.14 -24.03 10.68
C ASP A 35 0.58 -24.04 9.25
N GLN A 36 -0.14 -25.11 8.91
CA GLN A 36 -0.74 -25.25 7.58
C GLN A 36 -1.74 -24.14 7.28
N LYS A 37 -2.45 -23.62 8.28
CA LYS A 37 -3.38 -22.50 8.09
C LYS A 37 -2.66 -21.20 7.73
N CYS A 38 -1.49 -20.98 8.30
CA CYS A 38 -0.63 -19.85 7.95
C CYS A 38 -0.13 -19.98 6.51
N GLU A 39 0.28 -21.17 6.09
CA GLU A 39 0.72 -21.45 4.73
C GLU A 39 -0.40 -21.25 3.70
N GLU A 40 -1.59 -21.75 3.97
CA GLU A 40 -2.77 -21.58 3.12
C GLU A 40 -3.15 -20.09 3.01
N SER A 41 -3.14 -19.36 4.14
CA SER A 41 -3.41 -17.93 4.16
C SER A 41 -2.38 -17.14 3.37
N PHE A 42 -1.11 -17.47 3.52
CA PHE A 42 -0.01 -16.83 2.79
C PHE A 42 -0.09 -17.08 1.28
N ASN A 43 -0.36 -18.31 0.87
CA ASN A 43 -0.53 -18.65 -0.54
C ASN A 43 -1.77 -17.99 -1.13
N LYS A 44 -2.86 -17.89 -0.37
CA LYS A 44 -4.06 -17.18 -0.81
C LYS A 44 -3.84 -15.69 -0.95
N LEU A 45 -3.09 -15.08 -0.04
CA LEU A 45 -2.67 -13.68 -0.16
C LEU A 45 -1.81 -13.45 -1.40
N LYS A 46 -0.83 -14.31 -1.66
CA LYS A 46 -0.02 -14.23 -2.88
C LYS A 46 -0.87 -14.34 -4.14
N GLU A 47 -1.79 -15.27 -4.19
CA GLU A 47 -2.72 -15.43 -5.30
C GLU A 47 -3.55 -14.15 -5.50
N LEU A 48 -4.16 -13.64 -4.44
CA LEU A 48 -4.98 -12.42 -4.50
C LEU A 48 -4.18 -11.20 -4.94
N LEU A 49 -2.95 -11.04 -4.48
CA LEU A 49 -2.09 -9.92 -4.86
C LEU A 49 -1.62 -10.02 -6.32
N THR A 50 -1.50 -11.22 -6.87
CA THR A 50 -1.05 -11.43 -8.25
C THR A 50 -2.19 -11.49 -9.26
N THR A 51 -3.39 -11.90 -8.85
CA THR A 51 -4.56 -12.07 -9.73
C THR A 51 -5.63 -11.00 -9.52
N ALA A 52 -5.57 -10.24 -8.41
CA ALA A 52 -6.56 -9.21 -8.15
C ALA A 52 -6.59 -8.21 -9.29
N PRO A 53 -7.75 -7.99 -9.93
CA PRO A 53 -7.96 -6.76 -10.65
C PRO A 53 -7.84 -5.68 -9.59
N ILE A 54 -6.72 -4.96 -9.64
CA ILE A 54 -6.45 -3.84 -8.75
C ILE A 54 -7.69 -2.98 -8.79
N LEU A 55 -8.14 -2.58 -7.61
CA LEU A 55 -9.24 -1.66 -7.41
C LEU A 55 -9.42 -0.81 -8.66
N LYS A 56 -10.45 -1.09 -9.44
CA LYS A 56 -10.89 -0.19 -10.50
C LYS A 56 -11.30 1.10 -9.81
N ILE A 57 -10.33 1.96 -9.58
CA ILE A 57 -10.61 3.36 -9.30
C ILE A 57 -11.15 3.88 -10.61
N ALA A 58 -12.48 3.93 -10.70
CA ALA A 58 -13.25 4.20 -11.91
C ALA A 58 -12.98 5.57 -12.57
N TYR A 59 -12.03 6.33 -12.05
CA TYR A 59 -11.73 7.71 -12.44
C TYR A 59 -10.42 7.90 -13.19
N LEU A 60 -9.63 6.84 -13.40
CA LEU A 60 -8.25 7.01 -13.88
C LEU A 60 -8.07 6.46 -15.28
N ASN A 61 -8.82 7.02 -16.20
CA ASN A 61 -8.54 6.84 -17.61
C ASN A 61 -7.15 7.43 -17.93
N LYS A 62 -6.18 6.55 -18.14
CA LYS A 62 -4.91 6.78 -18.82
C LYS A 62 -3.74 7.35 -18.02
N ASP A 63 -3.92 7.89 -16.82
CA ASP A 63 -2.83 8.45 -16.03
C ASP A 63 -2.18 7.41 -15.10
N PHE A 64 -0.94 7.65 -14.70
CA PHE A 64 -0.29 6.85 -13.67
C PHE A 64 -0.89 7.17 -12.29
N VAL A 65 -0.98 6.17 -11.45
CA VAL A 65 -1.32 6.31 -10.04
C VAL A 65 -0.17 5.79 -9.20
N VAL A 66 0.32 6.63 -8.31
CA VAL A 66 1.35 6.29 -7.33
C VAL A 66 0.70 6.27 -5.96
N CYS A 67 0.69 5.10 -5.31
CA CYS A 67 0.23 4.95 -3.94
C CYS A 67 1.44 4.72 -3.05
N THR A 68 1.51 5.40 -1.92
CA THR A 68 2.61 5.27 -0.95
C THR A 68 2.07 5.07 0.45
N ASP A 69 2.85 4.34 1.24
CA ASP A 69 2.57 4.07 2.64
C ASP A 69 3.88 4.00 3.43
N ALA A 70 3.84 4.37 4.69
CA ALA A 70 4.99 4.36 5.58
C ALA A 70 4.65 3.79 6.96
N CYS A 71 5.60 3.09 7.54
CA CYS A 71 5.51 2.62 8.91
C CYS A 71 6.87 2.77 9.62
N ASN A 72 6.91 2.48 10.91
CA ASN A 72 8.14 2.58 11.71
C ASN A 72 9.26 1.60 11.29
N GLU A 73 9.00 0.71 10.37
CA GLU A 73 9.97 -0.29 9.89
C GLU A 73 10.41 -0.05 8.46
N GLY A 74 9.58 0.61 7.65
CA GLY A 74 9.87 0.78 6.23
C GLY A 74 8.92 1.70 5.49
N LEU A 75 9.29 1.95 4.25
CA LEU A 75 8.53 2.71 3.27
C LEU A 75 8.10 1.78 2.14
N GLY A 76 6.90 1.98 1.64
CA GLY A 76 6.37 1.20 0.53
C GLY A 76 5.64 2.06 -0.50
N GLY A 77 5.52 1.52 -1.69
CA GLY A 77 4.74 2.15 -2.74
C GLY A 77 4.39 1.20 -3.88
N VAL A 78 3.40 1.61 -4.65
CA VAL A 78 3.00 0.92 -5.87
C VAL A 78 2.68 1.95 -6.95
N ILE A 79 3.14 1.69 -8.15
CA ILE A 79 2.77 2.46 -9.35
C ILE A 79 1.87 1.62 -10.24
N THR A 80 0.76 2.19 -10.64
CA THR A 80 -0.22 1.57 -11.53
C THR A 80 -0.49 2.44 -12.73
N LYS A 81 -0.94 1.82 -13.82
CA LYS A 81 -1.41 2.49 -15.02
C LYS A 81 -2.61 1.72 -15.59
N GLU A 82 -3.68 2.43 -15.89
CA GLU A 82 -4.91 1.85 -16.45
C GLU A 82 -5.47 0.67 -15.62
N GLY A 83 -5.31 0.74 -14.29
CA GLY A 83 -5.73 -0.32 -13.38
C GLY A 83 -4.79 -1.52 -13.28
N HIS A 84 -3.64 -1.48 -13.94
CA HIS A 84 -2.62 -2.54 -13.88
C HIS A 84 -1.42 -2.10 -13.04
N ILE A 85 -0.90 -2.99 -12.20
CA ILE A 85 0.34 -2.75 -11.47
C ILE A 85 1.51 -2.75 -12.44
N ILE A 86 2.32 -1.69 -12.38
CA ILE A 86 3.56 -1.58 -13.13
C ILE A 86 4.73 -2.06 -12.28
N ALA A 87 4.82 -1.57 -11.04
CA ALA A 87 5.90 -1.93 -10.14
C ALA A 87 5.51 -1.72 -8.68
N TYR A 88 6.19 -2.47 -7.82
CA TYR A 88 6.22 -2.28 -6.36
C TYR A 88 7.58 -1.78 -5.95
N GLU A 89 7.63 -1.00 -4.88
CA GLU A 89 8.86 -0.61 -4.21
C GLU A 89 8.68 -0.70 -2.71
N SER A 90 9.69 -1.22 -2.02
CA SER A 90 9.74 -1.17 -0.57
C SER A 90 11.18 -1.16 -0.09
N ARG A 91 11.44 -0.44 0.99
CA ARG A 91 12.74 -0.46 1.66
C ARG A 91 12.59 -0.25 3.16
N LYS A 92 13.57 -0.74 3.91
CA LYS A 92 13.69 -0.42 5.34
C LYS A 92 14.02 1.06 5.54
N LEU A 93 13.66 1.58 6.70
CA LEU A 93 14.07 2.93 7.11
C LEU A 93 15.59 3.03 7.22
N LYS A 94 16.13 4.18 6.84
CA LYS A 94 17.52 4.54 7.13
C LYS A 94 17.64 4.91 8.61
N THR A 95 18.83 4.84 9.15
CA THR A 95 19.09 5.16 10.57
C THR A 95 18.58 6.55 10.96
N CYS A 96 18.72 7.56 10.08
CA CYS A 96 18.22 8.91 10.31
C CYS A 96 16.68 9.01 10.28
N GLU A 97 16.01 8.11 9.56
CA GLU A 97 14.56 8.10 9.41
C GLU A 97 13.83 7.44 10.59
N ASN A 98 14.54 6.65 11.42
CA ASN A 98 13.95 5.99 12.58
C ASN A 98 13.37 6.98 13.61
N ASN A 99 13.84 8.21 13.61
CA ASN A 99 13.39 9.28 14.51
C ASN A 99 12.39 10.24 13.85
N TYR A 100 11.96 9.96 12.63
CA TYR A 100 11.02 10.81 11.93
C TYR A 100 9.61 10.68 12.53
N ALA A 101 8.89 11.79 12.60
CA ALA A 101 7.45 11.75 12.87
C ALA A 101 6.70 11.05 11.72
N THR A 102 5.51 10.56 12.00
CA THR A 102 4.68 9.85 10.99
C THR A 102 4.53 10.66 9.71
N TYR A 103 4.32 11.98 9.82
CA TYR A 103 4.23 12.88 8.68
C TYR A 103 5.49 12.89 7.81
N ASP A 104 6.66 12.92 8.45
CA ASP A 104 7.95 12.94 7.74
C ASP A 104 8.24 11.58 7.08
N LEU A 105 7.81 10.48 7.69
CA LEU A 105 7.91 9.14 7.10
C LEU A 105 7.04 9.02 5.85
N GLU A 106 5.81 9.51 5.89
CA GLU A 106 4.93 9.53 4.72
C GLU A 106 5.51 10.36 3.58
N LEU A 107 6.04 11.54 3.90
CA LEU A 107 6.71 12.39 2.92
C LEU A 107 7.96 11.71 2.35
N ALA A 108 8.75 11.03 3.18
CA ALA A 108 9.91 10.27 2.75
C ALA A 108 9.52 9.11 1.80
N ALA A 109 8.38 8.44 2.05
CA ALA A 109 7.85 7.41 1.15
C ALA A 109 7.48 7.98 -0.22
N ILE A 110 6.82 9.14 -0.25
CA ILE A 110 6.48 9.83 -1.50
C ILE A 110 7.73 10.19 -2.29
N ILE A 111 8.69 10.84 -1.64
CA ILE A 111 9.95 11.25 -2.29
C ILE A 111 10.71 10.03 -2.82
N HIS A 112 10.75 8.95 -2.04
CA HIS A 112 11.38 7.71 -2.47
C HIS A 112 10.72 7.13 -3.72
N ALA A 113 9.40 6.99 -3.71
CA ALA A 113 8.61 6.47 -4.82
C ALA A 113 8.77 7.31 -6.10
N LEU A 114 8.70 8.64 -5.97
CA LEU A 114 8.88 9.55 -7.10
C LEU A 114 10.29 9.48 -7.69
N LYS A 115 11.32 9.29 -6.87
CA LYS A 115 12.69 9.08 -7.34
C LYS A 115 12.86 7.75 -8.08
N MET A 116 12.31 6.68 -7.52
CA MET A 116 12.40 5.35 -8.12
C MET A 116 11.68 5.28 -9.47
N TRP A 117 10.52 5.90 -9.58
CA TRP A 117 9.69 5.85 -10.79
C TRP A 117 9.76 7.12 -11.64
N HIS A 118 10.76 7.95 -11.41
CA HIS A 118 10.96 9.20 -12.16
C HIS A 118 10.92 8.97 -13.69
N HIS A 119 11.54 7.89 -14.17
CA HIS A 119 11.56 7.55 -15.60
C HIS A 119 10.19 7.21 -16.19
N TYR A 120 9.23 6.76 -15.37
CA TYR A 120 7.84 6.55 -15.80
C TYR A 120 7.02 7.84 -15.78
N LEU A 121 7.30 8.72 -14.81
CA LEU A 121 6.45 9.86 -14.45
C LEU A 121 6.85 11.16 -15.14
N ILE A 122 8.11 11.29 -15.57
CA ILE A 122 8.61 12.53 -16.17
C ILE A 122 7.77 12.95 -17.38
N GLY A 123 7.33 14.21 -17.37
CA GLY A 123 6.51 14.78 -18.44
C GLY A 123 5.09 14.22 -18.56
N LYS A 124 4.63 13.45 -17.57
CA LYS A 124 3.29 12.86 -17.57
C LYS A 124 2.49 13.30 -16.35
N ARG A 125 1.19 13.31 -16.50
CA ARG A 125 0.28 13.51 -15.37
C ARG A 125 0.18 12.22 -14.58
N PHE A 126 0.13 12.34 -13.26
CA PHE A 126 -0.11 11.22 -12.37
C PHE A 126 -0.91 11.66 -11.14
N LEU A 127 -1.57 10.71 -10.52
CA LEU A 127 -2.25 10.89 -9.24
C LEU A 127 -1.38 10.32 -8.14
N LEU A 128 -1.17 11.09 -7.08
CA LEU A 128 -0.51 10.62 -5.87
C LEU A 128 -1.56 10.33 -4.79
N MET A 129 -1.49 9.14 -4.21
CA MET A 129 -2.36 8.69 -3.12
C MET A 129 -1.50 8.31 -1.92
N CYS A 130 -1.80 8.87 -0.77
CA CYS A 130 -1.22 8.51 0.52
C CYS A 130 -2.30 8.59 1.61
N ASP A 131 -2.11 7.88 2.71
CA ASP A 131 -3.09 7.81 3.79
C ASP A 131 -3.15 9.09 4.64
N ASN A 132 -2.14 9.93 4.56
CA ASN A 132 -2.07 11.13 5.38
C ASN A 132 -2.82 12.31 4.74
N ILE A 133 -3.99 12.61 5.29
CA ILE A 133 -4.84 13.73 4.88
C ILE A 133 -4.10 15.09 4.95
N SER A 134 -3.17 15.24 5.88
CA SER A 134 -2.39 16.47 6.04
C SER A 134 -1.51 16.79 4.83
N LEU A 135 -1.03 15.77 4.12
CA LEU A 135 -0.22 15.95 2.92
C LEU A 135 -1.02 16.45 1.72
N LYS A 136 -2.33 16.23 1.71
CA LYS A 136 -3.21 16.75 0.66
C LYS A 136 -3.13 18.27 0.55
N TYR A 137 -3.00 18.95 1.68
CA TYR A 137 -2.94 20.42 1.72
C TYR A 137 -1.56 20.99 1.37
N LEU A 138 -0.52 20.17 1.33
CA LEU A 138 0.82 20.60 0.96
C LEU A 138 0.94 20.87 -0.55
N PHE A 139 0.16 20.20 -1.36
CA PHE A 139 0.22 20.27 -2.83
C PHE A 139 -0.89 21.13 -3.45
N ASP A 140 -1.79 21.67 -2.64
CA ASP A 140 -2.89 22.54 -3.07
C ASP A 140 -2.54 24.06 -2.98
N GLN A 141 -1.27 24.41 -2.76
CA GLN A 141 -0.79 25.81 -2.71
C GLN A 141 -0.18 26.26 -4.03
#